data_5ddb5397b9f40f6064d22cbb924b5cd8
#
_entry.id   5ddb5397b9f40f6064d22cbb924b5cd8
#
_cell.length_a   1.000
_cell.length_b   1.000
_cell.length_c   1.000
_cell.angle_alpha   90.00
_cell.angle_beta   90.00
_cell.angle_gamma   90.00
#
_symmetry.space_group_name_H-M   'P 1'
#
loop_
_entity.id
_entity.type
_entity.pdbx_description
1 polymer ?
#
loop_
_entity_poly.entity_id
_entity_poly.type
_entity_poly.pdbx_seq_one_letter_code
_entity_poly.pdbx_strand_id
1 'polypeptide(L)'
;AATADFGAPGPVIDFQAPLNHTLISDNKAKKGSWDKMFLDGRPPLNVGVTSGGNFFGSTSVSFTDVLGDRRVDAYFGSMSQYRVYGVSMINLEHRFNYALQGYWQDEFYYGYGSGYYDPIYAPYIDRDLATSTRSNRGASAFGIYPLNRYQRLEFSGGFGYIREQYNDPVLEELANDYQQQAYGNTLYRNGWYVPLSMAFIQETTIFREFGPLSGSTMRLNYEVAPRFGGNMLSWQTVDADVRKYFKIGGSGLLALRGRGFRSWGDTPSFTYFGGNSDLRGYDYLEFAGQNAVYGNAEFRFPLITAMATPI
;
A
#
# COMPACT_ATOMS: atom_id res chain seq x y z
N ALA A 1 28.22 5.06 -65.80
CA ALA A 1 27.76 4.43 -64.57
C ALA A 1 28.92 3.62 -63.99
N ALA A 2 29.54 4.08 -62.92
CA ALA A 2 30.58 3.34 -62.22
C ALA A 2 29.89 2.31 -61.30
N THR A 3 30.07 1.06 -61.59
CA THR A 3 29.71 -0.06 -60.68
C THR A 3 30.71 -0.07 -59.54
N ALA A 4 30.25 0.15 -58.32
CA ALA A 4 31.06 -0.03 -57.13
C ALA A 4 31.42 -1.50 -56.98
N ASP A 5 32.69 -1.82 -57.04
CA ASP A 5 33.21 -3.16 -56.78
C ASP A 5 33.24 -3.34 -55.24
N PHE A 6 32.30 -4.06 -54.71
CA PHE A 6 32.33 -4.51 -53.33
C PHE A 6 33.29 -5.68 -53.26
N GLY A 7 34.53 -5.45 -52.83
CA GLY A 7 35.55 -6.47 -52.65
C GLY A 7 34.99 -7.67 -51.90
N ALA A 8 35.55 -8.86 -52.18
CA ALA A 8 35.10 -10.14 -51.57
C ALA A 8 34.97 -10.03 -50.05
N PRO A 9 33.92 -10.60 -49.44
CA PRO A 9 33.75 -10.56 -48.00
C PRO A 9 35.00 -11.17 -47.35
N GLY A 10 35.55 -10.43 -46.37
CA GLY A 10 36.67 -10.93 -45.59
C GLY A 10 36.37 -12.24 -44.88
N PRO A 11 37.37 -13.01 -44.48
CA PRO A 11 37.17 -14.28 -43.84
C PRO A 11 36.24 -14.14 -42.63
N VAL A 12 35.19 -14.92 -42.63
CA VAL A 12 34.30 -15.01 -41.46
C VAL A 12 35.18 -15.52 -40.29
N ILE A 13 35.48 -14.68 -39.35
CA ILE A 13 36.12 -15.09 -38.10
C ILE A 13 35.05 -15.87 -37.31
N ASP A 14 35.11 -17.20 -37.36
CA ASP A 14 34.32 -18.04 -36.49
C ASP A 14 34.84 -17.88 -35.07
N PHE A 15 34.18 -16.98 -34.32
CA PHE A 15 34.49 -16.69 -32.93
C PHE A 15 33.91 -17.80 -32.08
N GLN A 16 34.55 -18.94 -32.03
CA GLN A 16 34.29 -19.95 -31.01
C GLN A 16 34.95 -19.48 -29.72
N ALA A 17 34.17 -18.87 -28.85
CA ALA A 17 34.62 -18.64 -27.49
C ALA A 17 35.02 -19.99 -26.88
N PRO A 18 36.24 -20.15 -26.38
CA PRO A 18 36.63 -21.40 -25.74
C PRO A 18 35.75 -21.60 -24.50
N LEU A 19 34.75 -22.47 -24.60
CA LEU A 19 33.97 -22.91 -23.46
C LEU A 19 34.89 -23.67 -22.52
N ASN A 20 35.40 -22.98 -21.53
CA ASN A 20 36.26 -23.56 -20.52
C ASN A 20 35.38 -24.41 -19.59
N HIS A 21 35.15 -25.67 -19.97
CA HIS A 21 34.33 -26.62 -19.23
C HIS A 21 34.80 -26.86 -17.81
N THR A 22 36.04 -26.54 -17.49
CA THR A 22 36.59 -26.62 -16.11
C THR A 22 35.95 -25.60 -15.19
N LEU A 23 35.55 -24.39 -15.68
CA LEU A 23 34.90 -23.39 -14.84
C LEU A 23 33.46 -23.77 -14.45
N ILE A 24 32.83 -24.69 -15.19
CA ILE A 24 31.47 -25.16 -14.90
C ILE A 24 31.51 -26.31 -13.87
N SER A 25 32.60 -27.08 -13.80
CA SER A 25 32.73 -28.25 -12.91
C SER A 25 33.11 -27.90 -11.48
N ASP A 26 33.84 -26.79 -11.27
CA ASP A 26 34.32 -26.41 -9.95
C ASP A 26 33.28 -25.68 -9.09
N ASN A 27 32.15 -25.34 -9.64
CA ASN A 27 31.09 -24.62 -8.94
C ASN A 27 30.02 -25.56 -8.34
N LYS A 28 30.39 -26.77 -7.94
CA LYS A 28 29.51 -27.74 -7.25
C LYS A 28 29.23 -27.42 -5.79
N ALA A 29 29.87 -26.42 -5.20
CA ALA A 29 29.42 -25.90 -3.93
C ALA A 29 28.04 -25.33 -4.12
N LYS A 30 27.03 -25.94 -3.50
CA LYS A 30 25.67 -25.37 -3.45
C LYS A 30 25.82 -23.97 -2.82
N LYS A 31 25.84 -22.95 -3.66
CA LYS A 31 25.80 -21.57 -3.17
C LYS A 31 24.51 -21.42 -2.38
N GLY A 32 24.61 -20.93 -1.16
CA GLY A 32 23.48 -20.63 -0.34
C GLY A 32 22.52 -19.67 -1.07
N SER A 33 21.28 -19.62 -0.68
CA SER A 33 20.28 -18.75 -1.30
C SER A 33 20.71 -17.27 -1.32
N TRP A 34 21.48 -16.86 -0.31
CA TRP A 34 22.04 -15.51 -0.16
C TRP A 34 23.20 -15.21 -1.11
N ASP A 35 24.00 -16.20 -1.48
CA ASP A 35 25.13 -16.02 -2.40
C ASP A 35 24.70 -15.68 -3.84
N LYS A 36 23.42 -15.78 -4.12
CA LYS A 36 22.81 -15.46 -5.43
C LYS A 36 22.19 -14.08 -5.48
N MET A 37 22.16 -13.36 -4.37
CA MET A 37 21.60 -12.03 -4.29
C MET A 37 22.70 -10.99 -4.51
N PHE A 38 22.34 -9.94 -5.24
CA PHE A 38 23.20 -8.79 -5.51
C PHE A 38 22.45 -7.49 -5.26
N LEU A 39 23.21 -6.43 -5.03
CA LEU A 39 22.66 -5.10 -4.79
C LEU A 39 21.98 -4.59 -6.06
N ASP A 40 20.71 -4.22 -5.94
CA ASP A 40 19.89 -3.69 -7.01
C ASP A 40 20.08 -2.16 -7.11
N GLY A 41 21.11 -1.77 -7.85
CA GLY A 41 21.44 -0.38 -8.05
C GLY A 41 22.22 0.27 -6.91
N ARG A 42 22.40 1.59 -7.03
CA ARG A 42 23.05 2.38 -5.97
C ARG A 42 22.00 2.83 -4.96
N PRO A 43 22.23 2.66 -3.66
CA PRO A 43 21.33 3.17 -2.64
C PRO A 43 21.13 4.69 -2.81
N PRO A 44 19.89 5.18 -2.97
CA PRO A 44 19.63 6.61 -2.99
C PRO A 44 19.90 7.20 -1.61
N LEU A 45 20.54 8.34 -1.56
CA LEU A 45 20.71 9.12 -0.34
C LEU A 45 20.02 10.47 -0.53
N ASN A 46 18.96 10.69 0.22
CA ASN A 46 18.25 11.95 0.25
C ASN A 46 18.52 12.64 1.59
N VAL A 47 19.05 13.86 1.54
CA VAL A 47 19.33 14.64 2.74
C VAL A 47 18.91 16.08 2.46
N GLY A 48 18.29 16.73 3.43
CA GLY A 48 17.89 18.12 3.29
C GLY A 48 17.49 18.74 4.62
N VAL A 49 17.09 20.01 4.52
CA VAL A 49 16.61 20.80 5.64
C VAL A 49 15.27 21.42 5.24
N THR A 50 14.28 21.33 6.10
CA THR A 50 12.98 21.97 5.88
C THR A 50 13.10 23.49 6.10
N SER A 51 12.12 24.25 5.63
CA SER A 51 12.02 25.71 5.89
C SER A 51 11.99 26.06 7.37
N GLY A 52 11.54 25.13 8.23
CA GLY A 52 11.56 25.26 9.70
C GLY A 52 12.88 24.85 10.36
N GLY A 53 13.94 24.55 9.58
CA GLY A 53 15.26 24.20 10.13
C GLY A 53 15.40 22.73 10.55
N ASN A 54 14.40 21.89 10.35
CA ASN A 54 14.47 20.48 10.68
C ASN A 54 15.22 19.70 9.62
N PHE A 55 16.16 18.86 10.02
CA PHE A 55 16.84 17.93 9.14
C PHE A 55 15.95 16.77 8.77
N PHE A 56 16.04 16.35 7.51
CA PHE A 56 15.50 15.07 7.06
C PHE A 56 16.54 14.27 6.28
N GLY A 57 16.44 12.96 6.36
CA GLY A 57 17.30 12.07 5.60
C GLY A 57 16.61 10.75 5.33
N SER A 58 16.86 10.15 4.17
CA SER A 58 16.35 8.83 3.85
C SER A 58 17.29 8.07 2.92
N THR A 59 17.29 6.76 3.08
CA THR A 59 18.00 5.83 2.20
C THR A 59 17.24 4.52 2.10
N SER A 60 17.46 3.78 1.01
CA SER A 60 16.96 2.43 0.84
C SER A 60 18.00 1.56 0.15
N VAL A 61 18.01 0.29 0.48
CA VAL A 61 18.89 -0.72 -0.12
C VAL A 61 18.02 -1.89 -0.54
N SER A 62 18.19 -2.31 -1.78
CA SER A 62 17.51 -3.49 -2.34
C SER A 62 18.53 -4.53 -2.78
N PHE A 63 18.28 -5.77 -2.40
CA PHE A 63 19.00 -6.93 -2.91
C PHE A 63 18.01 -7.80 -3.66
N THR A 64 18.38 -8.25 -4.84
CA THR A 64 17.56 -9.12 -5.68
C THR A 64 18.39 -10.29 -6.19
N ASP A 65 17.75 -11.38 -6.53
CA ASP A 65 18.38 -12.47 -7.25
C ASP A 65 18.38 -12.21 -8.77
N VAL A 66 19.09 -13.06 -9.52
CA VAL A 66 19.25 -12.92 -10.98
C VAL A 66 17.91 -12.98 -11.74
N LEU A 67 16.94 -13.72 -11.22
CA LEU A 67 15.63 -13.89 -11.83
C LEU A 67 14.62 -12.83 -11.36
N GLY A 68 14.92 -12.11 -10.28
CA GLY A 68 13.98 -11.16 -9.68
C GLY A 68 12.89 -11.81 -8.82
N ASP A 69 12.96 -13.12 -8.60
CA ASP A 69 11.97 -13.87 -7.83
C ASP A 69 12.09 -13.65 -6.33
N ARG A 70 13.28 -13.27 -5.87
CA ARG A 70 13.58 -12.99 -4.46
C ARG A 70 14.15 -11.60 -4.31
N ARG A 71 13.57 -10.86 -3.38
CA ARG A 71 14.00 -9.49 -3.10
C ARG A 71 14.01 -9.25 -1.60
N VAL A 72 15.03 -8.54 -1.15
CA VAL A 72 15.13 -8.02 0.23
C VAL A 72 15.35 -6.52 0.14
N ASP A 73 14.45 -5.77 0.75
CA ASP A 73 14.52 -4.32 0.82
C ASP A 73 14.72 -3.90 2.27
N ALA A 74 15.61 -2.95 2.48
CA ALA A 74 15.72 -2.24 3.74
C ALA A 74 15.61 -0.75 3.47
N TYR A 75 14.85 -0.04 4.28
CA TYR A 75 14.70 1.40 4.17
C TYR A 75 14.82 2.08 5.53
N PHE A 76 15.32 3.28 5.50
CA PHE A 76 15.43 4.16 6.65
C PHE A 76 15.08 5.58 6.22
N GLY A 77 14.28 6.26 7.04
CA GLY A 77 13.96 7.66 6.88
C GLY A 77 13.85 8.33 8.25
N SER A 78 14.25 9.59 8.32
CA SER A 78 14.12 10.41 9.52
C SER A 78 13.78 11.83 9.14
N MET A 79 12.83 12.43 9.84
CA MET A 79 12.50 13.84 9.74
C MET A 79 12.25 14.37 11.16
N SER A 80 13.18 15.20 11.67
CA SER A 80 13.15 15.65 13.05
C SER A 80 13.10 14.45 14.03
N GLN A 81 12.08 14.33 14.83
CA GLN A 81 11.88 13.24 15.79
C GLN A 81 11.19 12.01 15.19
N TYR A 82 10.62 12.12 13.98
CA TYR A 82 9.89 11.04 13.32
C TYR A 82 10.82 10.16 12.54
N ARG A 83 10.66 8.86 12.69
CA ARG A 83 11.52 7.84 12.09
C ARG A 83 10.68 6.80 11.38
N VAL A 84 11.17 6.39 10.22
CA VAL A 84 10.57 5.30 9.45
C VAL A 84 11.70 4.36 9.04
N TYR A 85 11.63 3.11 9.45
CA TYR A 85 12.56 2.10 8.99
C TYR A 85 11.90 0.73 8.93
N GLY A 86 12.43 -0.09 8.06
CA GLY A 86 11.94 -1.44 7.94
C GLY A 86 12.79 -2.29 7.02
N VAL A 87 12.51 -3.57 7.11
CA VAL A 87 13.08 -4.60 6.26
C VAL A 87 11.94 -5.45 5.73
N SER A 88 11.95 -5.72 4.43
CA SER A 88 11.02 -6.63 3.81
C SER A 88 11.74 -7.68 2.98
N MET A 89 11.19 -8.87 2.94
CA MET A 89 11.61 -9.98 2.10
C MET A 89 10.43 -10.44 1.27
N ILE A 90 10.61 -10.54 -0.03
CA ILE A 90 9.60 -10.99 -0.99
C ILE A 90 10.12 -12.24 -1.69
N ASN A 91 9.26 -13.24 -1.85
CA ASN A 91 9.55 -14.45 -2.61
C ASN A 91 8.39 -14.75 -3.57
N LEU A 92 8.68 -14.75 -4.86
CA LEU A 92 7.76 -15.00 -5.97
C LEU A 92 8.08 -16.30 -6.73
N GLU A 93 9.05 -17.09 -6.25
CA GLU A 93 9.58 -18.28 -6.94
C GLU A 93 8.53 -19.38 -7.15
N HIS A 94 7.53 -19.44 -6.30
CA HIS A 94 6.55 -20.50 -6.31
C HIS A 94 5.12 -19.99 -6.55
N ARG A 95 4.21 -20.87 -6.82
CA ARG A 95 2.78 -20.50 -6.96
C ARG A 95 2.22 -19.77 -5.73
N PHE A 96 2.67 -20.12 -4.54
CA PHE A 96 2.40 -19.35 -3.34
C PHE A 96 3.48 -18.27 -3.18
N ASN A 97 3.13 -17.04 -3.50
CA ASN A 97 3.98 -15.88 -3.31
C ASN A 97 3.81 -15.36 -1.89
N TYR A 98 4.91 -14.98 -1.25
CA TYR A 98 4.84 -14.43 0.09
C TYR A 98 5.82 -13.27 0.31
N ALA A 99 5.46 -12.42 1.26
CA ALA A 99 6.31 -11.37 1.77
C ALA A 99 6.33 -11.39 3.30
N LEU A 100 7.48 -11.09 3.87
CA LEU A 100 7.67 -10.87 5.30
C LEU A 100 8.19 -9.44 5.49
N GLN A 101 7.68 -8.74 6.48
CA GLN A 101 8.07 -7.37 6.75
C GLN A 101 8.20 -7.13 8.25
N GLY A 102 9.30 -6.46 8.65
CA GLY A 102 9.44 -5.84 9.95
C GLY A 102 9.52 -4.33 9.78
N TYR A 103 8.83 -3.56 10.61
CA TYR A 103 8.74 -2.11 10.44
C TYR A 103 8.66 -1.36 11.76
N TRP A 104 9.10 -0.12 11.70
CA TRP A 104 8.88 0.91 12.70
C TRP A 104 8.58 2.21 11.95
N GLN A 105 7.45 2.84 12.28
CA GLN A 105 6.99 4.04 11.64
C GLN A 105 6.44 5.00 12.70
N ASP A 106 7.03 6.18 12.77
CA ASP A 106 6.51 7.30 13.53
C ASP A 106 5.92 8.32 12.56
N GLU A 107 4.66 8.65 12.74
CA GLU A 107 3.93 9.63 11.95
C GLU A 107 3.44 10.75 12.88
N PHE A 108 3.35 11.94 12.36
CA PHE A 108 2.60 12.97 13.01
C PHE A 108 1.22 13.11 12.36
N TYR A 109 0.26 13.48 13.17
CA TYR A 109 -1.06 13.88 12.70
C TYR A 109 -1.59 14.98 13.60
N TYR A 110 -2.58 15.70 13.13
CA TYR A 110 -3.24 16.71 13.91
C TYR A 110 -4.50 16.12 14.53
N GLY A 111 -4.47 15.88 15.84
CA GLY A 111 -5.65 15.52 16.63
C GLY A 111 -6.52 16.75 16.83
N TYR A 112 -7.08 17.29 15.73
CA TYR A 112 -7.72 18.58 15.64
C TYR A 112 -9.10 18.43 15.00
N GLY A 113 -10.08 19.17 15.51
CA GLY A 113 -11.42 19.23 14.97
C GLY A 113 -12.50 18.61 15.84
N SER A 114 -13.72 18.63 15.33
CA SER A 114 -14.88 18.07 16.01
C SER A 114 -14.72 16.56 16.22
N GLY A 115 -14.96 16.10 17.44
CA GLY A 115 -14.82 14.69 17.82
C GLY A 115 -13.58 14.41 18.68
N TYR A 116 -12.54 15.22 18.62
CA TYR A 116 -11.38 15.11 19.52
C TYR A 116 -11.56 15.88 20.82
N TYR A 117 -12.22 17.03 20.76
CA TYR A 117 -12.45 17.96 21.87
C TYR A 117 -13.91 18.37 21.96
N ASP A 118 -14.32 18.85 23.12
CA ASP A 118 -15.60 19.51 23.30
C ASP A 118 -15.78 20.61 22.23
N PRO A 119 -16.89 20.62 21.50
CA PRO A 119 -17.19 21.62 20.47
C PRO A 119 -17.06 23.08 20.96
N ILE A 120 -17.23 23.32 22.27
CA ILE A 120 -17.06 24.65 22.86
C ILE A 120 -15.59 25.08 22.86
N TYR A 121 -14.67 24.16 23.10
CA TYR A 121 -13.24 24.46 23.18
C TYR A 121 -12.50 24.23 21.87
N ALA A 122 -12.99 23.35 21.03
CA ALA A 122 -12.34 22.98 19.76
C ALA A 122 -11.94 24.18 18.87
N PRO A 123 -12.74 25.28 18.75
CA PRO A 123 -12.36 26.44 17.94
C PRO A 123 -11.17 27.24 18.49
N TYR A 124 -10.87 27.09 19.78
CA TYR A 124 -9.80 27.83 20.45
C TYR A 124 -8.48 27.05 20.54
N ILE A 125 -8.47 25.80 20.12
CA ILE A 125 -7.28 24.96 20.13
C ILE A 125 -6.43 25.26 18.91
N ASP A 126 -5.20 25.69 19.15
CA ASP A 126 -4.23 25.90 18.09
C ASP A 126 -3.86 24.55 17.45
N ARG A 127 -3.93 24.50 16.12
CA ARG A 127 -3.62 23.32 15.32
C ARG A 127 -2.21 22.79 15.60
N ASP A 128 -1.23 23.67 15.76
CA ASP A 128 0.15 23.25 15.94
C ASP A 128 0.38 22.65 17.33
N LEU A 129 -0.38 23.09 18.34
CA LEU A 129 -0.39 22.47 19.67
C LEU A 129 -1.09 21.12 19.69
N ALA A 130 -2.10 20.94 18.83
CA ALA A 130 -2.82 19.68 18.67
C ALA A 130 -2.05 18.63 17.86
N THR A 131 -0.75 18.82 17.63
CA THR A 131 0.09 17.82 16.97
C THR A 131 0.25 16.58 17.84
N SER A 132 -0.01 15.45 17.24
CA SER A 132 0.04 14.13 17.86
C SER A 132 1.00 13.22 17.10
N THR A 133 1.60 12.29 17.82
CA THR A 133 2.50 11.29 17.27
C THR A 133 1.83 9.92 17.31
N ARG A 134 1.84 9.24 16.18
CA ARG A 134 1.48 7.82 16.06
C ARG A 134 2.73 7.03 15.79
N SER A 135 3.09 6.15 16.72
CA SER A 135 4.18 5.19 16.56
C SER A 135 3.59 3.81 16.31
N ASN A 136 3.93 3.21 15.19
CA ASN A 136 3.50 1.88 14.81
C ASN A 136 4.72 1.00 14.51
N ARG A 137 4.83 -0.14 15.19
CA ARG A 137 5.97 -1.06 15.06
C ARG A 137 5.50 -2.50 15.10
N GLY A 138 6.11 -3.34 14.29
CA GLY A 138 5.70 -4.72 14.23
C GLY A 138 6.34 -5.53 13.13
N ALA A 139 5.77 -6.70 12.94
CA ALA A 139 6.10 -7.58 11.84
C ALA A 139 4.82 -8.12 11.21
N SER A 140 4.84 -8.33 9.91
CA SER A 140 3.73 -8.88 9.16
C SER A 140 4.21 -9.87 8.10
N ALA A 141 3.35 -10.83 7.81
CA ALA A 141 3.48 -11.76 6.71
C ALA A 141 2.29 -11.58 5.78
N PHE A 142 2.55 -11.63 4.50
CA PHE A 142 1.56 -11.52 3.46
C PHE A 142 1.75 -12.67 2.46
N GLY A 143 0.66 -13.28 2.02
CA GLY A 143 0.70 -14.40 1.08
C GLY A 143 -0.36 -14.24 -0.01
N ILE A 144 0.01 -14.62 -1.23
CA ILE A 144 -0.88 -14.65 -2.40
C ILE A 144 -0.88 -16.06 -2.97
N TYR A 145 -2.07 -16.63 -3.11
CA TYR A 145 -2.27 -17.89 -3.80
C TYR A 145 -3.18 -17.70 -5.00
N PRO A 146 -2.66 -17.75 -6.24
CA PRO A 146 -3.47 -17.67 -7.44
C PRO A 146 -4.25 -18.98 -7.63
N LEU A 147 -5.58 -18.90 -7.66
CA LEU A 147 -6.46 -20.01 -7.97
C LEU A 147 -6.43 -20.30 -9.49
N ASN A 148 -6.54 -19.22 -10.27
CA ASN A 148 -6.40 -19.19 -11.71
C ASN A 148 -5.93 -17.79 -12.16
N ARG A 149 -5.88 -17.52 -13.48
CA ARG A 149 -5.42 -16.22 -14.01
C ARG A 149 -6.31 -15.02 -13.65
N TYR A 150 -7.51 -15.24 -13.14
CA TYR A 150 -8.48 -14.21 -12.83
C TYR A 150 -8.80 -14.11 -11.34
N GLN A 151 -8.44 -15.13 -10.57
CA GLN A 151 -8.83 -15.24 -9.17
C GLN A 151 -7.65 -15.61 -8.30
N ARG A 152 -7.58 -14.96 -7.13
CA ARG A 152 -6.56 -15.25 -6.13
C ARG A 152 -7.13 -15.10 -4.72
N LEU A 153 -6.49 -15.80 -3.80
CA LEU A 153 -6.63 -15.59 -2.37
C LEU A 153 -5.42 -14.80 -1.87
N GLU A 154 -5.68 -13.82 -1.04
CA GLU A 154 -4.66 -13.08 -0.31
C GLU A 154 -4.85 -13.35 1.18
N PHE A 155 -3.74 -13.57 1.87
CA PHE A 155 -3.70 -13.79 3.31
C PHE A 155 -2.75 -12.78 3.92
N SER A 156 -3.09 -12.24 5.06
CA SER A 156 -2.12 -11.51 5.86
C SER A 156 -2.25 -11.87 7.32
N GLY A 157 -1.13 -11.79 8.02
CA GLY A 157 -1.09 -11.94 9.45
C GLY A 157 0.07 -11.13 9.99
N GLY A 158 -0.10 -10.60 11.18
CA GLY A 158 0.92 -9.75 11.76
C GLY A 158 0.81 -9.67 13.27
N PHE A 159 1.74 -8.95 13.80
CA PHE A 159 1.84 -8.62 15.21
C PHE A 159 2.42 -7.21 15.28
N GLY A 160 1.77 -6.32 15.99
CA GLY A 160 2.18 -4.95 16.09
C GLY A 160 1.82 -4.31 17.41
N TYR A 161 2.46 -3.18 17.63
CA TYR A 161 2.17 -2.28 18.73
C TYR A 161 1.96 -0.89 18.16
N ILE A 162 0.84 -0.27 18.46
CA ILE A 162 0.53 1.10 18.12
C ILE A 162 0.46 1.94 19.39
N ARG A 163 1.02 3.13 19.32
CA ARG A 163 0.92 4.15 20.35
C ARG A 163 0.60 5.49 19.72
N GLU A 164 -0.50 6.04 20.12
CA GLU A 164 -0.92 7.40 19.77
C GLU A 164 -0.86 8.27 21.02
N GLN A 165 -0.26 9.44 20.90
CA GLN A 165 -0.13 10.37 22.02
C GLN A 165 -0.08 11.80 21.49
N TYR A 166 -0.63 12.75 22.24
CA TYR A 166 -0.39 14.17 21.97
C TYR A 166 1.02 14.57 22.37
N ASN A 167 1.55 15.58 21.68
CA ASN A 167 2.81 16.20 22.08
C ASN A 167 2.63 17.10 23.30
N ASP A 168 1.42 17.66 23.48
CA ASP A 168 1.04 18.45 24.63
C ASP A 168 0.17 17.61 25.60
N PRO A 169 0.63 17.34 26.83
CA PRO A 169 -0.08 16.51 27.79
C PRO A 169 -1.40 17.12 28.30
N VAL A 170 -1.52 18.45 28.30
CA VAL A 170 -2.76 19.14 28.74
C VAL A 170 -3.85 18.92 27.68
N LEU A 171 -3.50 19.04 26.42
CA LEU A 171 -4.43 18.76 25.33
C LEU A 171 -4.79 17.26 25.26
N GLU A 172 -3.87 16.36 25.61
CA GLU A 172 -4.15 14.93 25.72
C GLU A 172 -5.21 14.65 26.79
N GLU A 173 -5.08 15.25 27.98
CA GLU A 173 -6.03 15.10 29.07
C GLU A 173 -7.42 15.63 28.68
N LEU A 174 -7.49 16.87 28.15
CA LEU A 174 -8.75 17.48 27.70
C LEU A 174 -9.44 16.63 26.60
N ALA A 175 -8.69 16.12 25.67
CA ALA A 175 -9.22 15.28 24.60
C ALA A 175 -9.71 13.94 25.13
N ASN A 176 -8.94 13.31 26.01
CA ASN A 176 -9.31 12.02 26.59
C ASN A 176 -10.57 12.14 27.44
N ASP A 177 -10.70 13.16 28.28
CA ASP A 177 -11.86 13.39 29.10
C ASP A 177 -13.13 13.60 28.28
N TYR A 178 -13.04 14.42 27.26
CA TYR A 178 -14.17 14.63 26.35
C TYR A 178 -14.56 13.35 25.61
N GLN A 179 -13.61 12.65 25.03
CA GLN A 179 -13.87 11.43 24.26
C GLN A 179 -14.43 10.32 25.15
N GLN A 180 -13.93 10.19 26.38
CA GLN A 180 -14.46 9.24 27.35
C GLN A 180 -15.92 9.55 27.71
N GLN A 181 -16.26 10.83 27.90
CA GLN A 181 -17.63 11.26 28.18
C GLN A 181 -18.56 11.11 26.98
N ALA A 182 -18.09 11.50 25.78
CA ALA A 182 -18.90 11.52 24.57
C ALA A 182 -19.09 10.15 23.92
N TYR A 183 -18.06 9.30 23.97
CA TYR A 183 -18.01 8.04 23.23
C TYR A 183 -17.82 6.79 24.12
N GLY A 184 -17.53 6.98 25.40
CA GLY A 184 -17.24 5.88 26.32
C GLY A 184 -15.85 5.27 26.17
N ASN A 185 -15.06 5.75 25.21
CA ASN A 185 -13.67 5.35 24.97
C ASN A 185 -12.90 6.47 24.28
N THR A 186 -11.58 6.39 24.29
CA THR A 186 -10.72 7.31 23.54
C THR A 186 -10.63 6.91 22.08
N LEU A 187 -10.51 7.88 21.18
CA LEU A 187 -10.27 7.64 19.75
C LEU A 187 -8.84 7.18 19.46
N TYR A 188 -7.95 7.30 20.47
CA TYR A 188 -6.57 6.85 20.37
C TYR A 188 -6.45 5.36 20.50
N ARG A 189 -5.51 4.82 19.72
CA ARG A 189 -5.17 3.40 19.73
C ARG A 189 -3.84 3.23 20.45
N ASN A 190 -3.88 2.59 21.62
CA ASN A 190 -2.69 2.25 22.39
C ASN A 190 -2.75 0.78 22.77
N GLY A 191 -1.85 -0.01 22.23
CA GLY A 191 -1.79 -1.42 22.58
C GLY A 191 -1.20 -2.33 21.52
N TRP A 192 -1.12 -3.58 21.85
CA TRP A 192 -0.72 -4.66 20.97
C TRP A 192 -1.90 -5.11 20.10
N TYR A 193 -1.61 -5.60 18.91
CA TYR A 193 -2.62 -6.17 18.03
C TYR A 193 -2.03 -7.29 17.17
N VAL A 194 -2.88 -8.25 16.82
CA VAL A 194 -2.54 -9.40 15.96
C VAL A 194 -3.60 -9.47 14.87
N PRO A 195 -3.46 -8.72 13.76
CA PRO A 195 -4.41 -8.76 12.68
C PRO A 195 -4.19 -10.00 11.83
N LEU A 196 -5.26 -10.65 11.48
CA LEU A 196 -5.31 -11.76 10.53
C LEU A 196 -6.34 -11.42 9.46
N SER A 197 -5.98 -11.47 8.21
CA SER A 197 -6.93 -11.21 7.13
C SER A 197 -6.88 -12.26 6.03
N MET A 198 -8.02 -12.41 5.37
CA MET A 198 -8.17 -13.18 4.16
C MET A 198 -9.01 -12.39 3.16
N ALA A 199 -8.53 -12.27 1.93
CA ALA A 199 -9.29 -11.67 0.85
C ALA A 199 -9.41 -12.61 -0.34
N PHE A 200 -10.59 -12.61 -0.95
CA PHE A 200 -10.82 -13.18 -2.25
C PHE A 200 -10.89 -12.07 -3.29
N ILE A 201 -10.10 -12.20 -4.35
CA ILE A 201 -10.04 -11.21 -5.42
C ILE A 201 -10.31 -11.90 -6.74
N GLN A 202 -11.23 -11.32 -7.49
CA GLN A 202 -11.49 -11.68 -8.88
C GLN A 202 -11.30 -10.44 -9.76
N GLU A 203 -10.53 -10.61 -10.85
CA GLU A 203 -10.23 -9.54 -11.80
C GLU A 203 -10.40 -10.07 -13.23
N THR A 204 -11.49 -9.68 -13.86
CA THR A 204 -11.76 -9.99 -15.27
C THR A 204 -11.88 -8.72 -16.11
N THR A 205 -11.55 -7.56 -15.53
CA THR A 205 -11.66 -6.27 -16.20
C THR A 205 -10.64 -6.16 -17.33
N ILE A 206 -11.11 -5.80 -18.50
CA ILE A 206 -10.28 -5.48 -19.65
C ILE A 206 -10.12 -3.97 -19.71
N PHE A 207 -8.88 -3.51 -19.63
CA PHE A 207 -8.54 -2.09 -19.74
C PHE A 207 -8.02 -1.76 -21.13
N ARG A 208 -8.27 -0.53 -21.55
CA ARG A 208 -7.58 0.16 -22.66
C ARG A 208 -7.07 1.50 -22.19
N GLU A 209 -6.45 2.25 -23.10
CA GLU A 209 -5.76 3.53 -22.83
C GLU A 209 -6.56 4.53 -21.98
N PHE A 210 -7.88 4.53 -22.09
CA PHE A 210 -8.77 5.49 -21.41
C PHE A 210 -9.61 4.87 -20.27
N GLY A 211 -9.32 3.63 -19.88
CA GLY A 211 -9.98 2.99 -18.75
C GLY A 211 -10.60 1.62 -19.06
N PRO A 212 -11.46 1.11 -18.17
CA PRO A 212 -12.08 -0.19 -18.33
C PRO A 212 -13.06 -0.22 -19.49
N LEU A 213 -13.10 -1.31 -20.23
CA LEU A 213 -14.03 -1.56 -21.34
C LEU A 213 -15.15 -2.52 -20.99
N SER A 214 -14.82 -3.58 -20.27
CA SER A 214 -15.75 -4.65 -19.92
C SER A 214 -15.18 -5.49 -18.79
N GLY A 215 -15.97 -6.39 -18.24
CA GLY A 215 -15.54 -7.30 -17.20
C GLY A 215 -16.00 -6.90 -15.81
N SER A 216 -15.35 -7.44 -14.81
CA SER A 216 -15.69 -7.18 -13.40
C SER A 216 -14.46 -7.33 -12.51
N THR A 217 -14.44 -6.54 -11.47
CA THR A 217 -13.52 -6.65 -10.34
C THR A 217 -14.33 -6.90 -9.08
N MET A 218 -13.91 -7.84 -8.25
CA MET A 218 -14.48 -8.10 -6.95
C MET A 218 -13.37 -8.32 -5.95
N ARG A 219 -13.45 -7.62 -4.83
CA ARG A 219 -12.62 -7.84 -3.64
C ARG A 219 -13.54 -8.04 -2.44
N LEU A 220 -13.39 -9.17 -1.77
CA LEU A 220 -14.04 -9.47 -0.51
C LEU A 220 -12.94 -9.70 0.51
N ASN A 221 -12.89 -8.91 1.56
CA ASN A 221 -11.89 -9.01 2.61
C ASN A 221 -12.57 -9.19 3.97
N TYR A 222 -12.04 -10.10 4.76
CA TYR A 222 -12.36 -10.24 6.16
C TYR A 222 -11.07 -10.16 6.96
N GLU A 223 -11.10 -9.33 7.99
CA GLU A 223 -9.99 -9.15 8.92
C GLU A 223 -10.49 -9.31 10.36
N VAL A 224 -9.69 -9.95 11.19
CA VAL A 224 -9.92 -10.09 12.61
C VAL A 224 -8.63 -9.82 13.38
N ALA A 225 -8.73 -9.01 14.42
CA ALA A 225 -7.68 -8.85 15.43
C ALA A 225 -8.22 -9.38 16.76
N PRO A 226 -7.92 -10.64 17.12
CA PRO A 226 -8.41 -11.24 18.35
C PRO A 226 -7.69 -10.68 19.57
N ARG A 227 -8.38 -10.65 20.71
CA ARG A 227 -7.80 -10.28 21.99
C ARG A 227 -7.31 -11.52 22.72
N PHE A 228 -6.02 -11.59 23.03
CA PHE A 228 -5.42 -12.65 23.83
C PHE A 228 -5.07 -12.20 25.25
N GLY A 229 -5.19 -10.89 25.55
CA GLY A 229 -4.89 -10.31 26.86
C GLY A 229 -5.46 -8.91 27.04
N GLY A 230 -5.39 -8.38 28.27
CA GLY A 230 -6.09 -7.16 28.67
C GLY A 230 -5.70 -5.88 27.90
N ASN A 231 -4.46 -5.78 27.39
CA ASN A 231 -3.95 -4.58 26.72
C ASN A 231 -3.84 -4.75 25.19
N MET A 232 -4.71 -5.59 24.63
CA MET A 232 -4.73 -5.82 23.18
C MET A 232 -5.93 -5.16 22.54
N LEU A 233 -5.68 -4.54 21.41
CA LEU A 233 -6.70 -3.99 20.52
C LEU A 233 -7.44 -5.14 19.82
N SER A 234 -8.75 -5.02 19.69
CA SER A 234 -9.59 -6.06 19.11
C SER A 234 -10.62 -5.46 18.18
N TRP A 235 -10.66 -5.99 16.96
CA TRP A 235 -11.66 -5.60 15.97
C TRP A 235 -11.93 -6.72 14.98
N GLN A 236 -13.03 -6.61 14.27
CA GLN A 236 -13.34 -7.39 13.09
C GLN A 236 -13.82 -6.46 12.00
N THR A 237 -13.45 -6.74 10.76
CA THR A 237 -13.79 -5.91 9.62
C THR A 237 -14.17 -6.76 8.43
N VAL A 238 -15.24 -6.39 7.76
CA VAL A 238 -15.62 -6.89 6.45
C VAL A 238 -15.57 -5.71 5.47
N ASP A 239 -14.87 -5.87 4.37
CA ASP A 239 -14.83 -4.90 3.26
C ASP A 239 -15.12 -5.62 1.95
N ALA A 240 -16.06 -5.10 1.19
CA ALA A 240 -16.45 -5.61 -0.12
C ALA A 240 -16.47 -4.47 -1.14
N ASP A 241 -15.73 -4.62 -2.24
CA ASP A 241 -15.76 -3.69 -3.40
C ASP A 241 -16.05 -4.53 -4.64
N VAL A 242 -17.17 -4.27 -5.28
CA VAL A 242 -17.61 -4.97 -6.49
C VAL A 242 -17.83 -3.94 -7.60
N ARG A 243 -17.18 -4.19 -8.74
CA ARG A 243 -17.28 -3.34 -9.93
C ARG A 243 -17.65 -4.17 -11.13
N LYS A 244 -18.55 -3.65 -11.94
CA LYS A 244 -18.97 -4.29 -13.19
C LYS A 244 -19.02 -3.26 -14.31
N TYR A 245 -18.50 -3.67 -15.46
CA TYR A 245 -18.40 -2.83 -16.64
C TYR A 245 -19.15 -3.48 -17.81
N PHE A 246 -20.12 -2.76 -18.36
CA PHE A 246 -20.92 -3.22 -19.48
C PHE A 246 -20.69 -2.29 -20.67
N LYS A 247 -20.27 -2.87 -21.77
CA LYS A 247 -20.20 -2.14 -23.03
C LYS A 247 -21.62 -1.90 -23.56
N ILE A 248 -21.94 -0.64 -23.87
CA ILE A 248 -23.23 -0.23 -24.43
C ILE A 248 -23.00 0.37 -25.81
N GLY A 249 -23.58 -0.27 -26.83
CA GLY A 249 -23.39 0.16 -28.22
C GLY A 249 -21.92 0.06 -28.67
N GLY A 250 -21.53 0.95 -29.59
CA GLY A 250 -20.18 0.96 -30.17
C GLY A 250 -19.11 1.49 -29.23
N SER A 251 -19.41 2.56 -28.46
CA SER A 251 -18.43 3.31 -27.69
C SER A 251 -18.86 3.67 -26.27
N GLY A 252 -20.11 3.35 -25.89
CA GLY A 252 -20.64 3.62 -24.56
C GLY A 252 -20.21 2.55 -23.54
N LEU A 253 -20.10 2.95 -22.29
CA LEU A 253 -19.79 2.08 -21.14
C LEU A 253 -20.69 2.43 -19.97
N LEU A 254 -21.35 1.43 -19.39
CA LEU A 254 -21.98 1.54 -18.08
C LEU A 254 -21.05 0.93 -17.04
N ALA A 255 -20.60 1.74 -16.11
CA ALA A 255 -19.78 1.33 -14.98
C ALA A 255 -20.63 1.33 -13.71
N LEU A 256 -20.72 0.19 -13.05
CA LEU A 256 -21.41 0.04 -11.77
C LEU A 256 -20.37 -0.33 -10.71
N ARG A 257 -20.49 0.29 -9.53
CA ARG A 257 -19.70 -0.04 -8.35
C ARG A 257 -20.60 -0.11 -7.13
N GLY A 258 -20.39 -1.12 -6.32
CA GLY A 258 -20.96 -1.22 -4.99
C GLY A 258 -19.83 -1.45 -3.98
N ARG A 259 -19.82 -0.70 -2.87
CA ARG A 259 -18.89 -0.90 -1.78
C ARG A 259 -19.64 -1.00 -0.46
N GLY A 260 -19.23 -1.98 0.34
CA GLY A 260 -19.72 -2.18 1.70
C GLY A 260 -18.57 -2.35 2.66
N PHE A 261 -18.65 -1.66 3.79
CA PHE A 261 -17.66 -1.75 4.87
C PHE A 261 -18.39 -1.86 6.20
N ARG A 262 -17.93 -2.77 7.05
CA ARG A 262 -18.40 -2.87 8.43
C ARG A 262 -17.25 -3.27 9.34
N SER A 263 -17.10 -2.54 10.44
CA SER A 263 -16.13 -2.86 11.48
C SER A 263 -16.80 -2.82 12.85
N TRP A 264 -16.43 -3.79 13.70
CA TRP A 264 -16.96 -3.93 15.06
C TRP A 264 -15.89 -4.52 15.98
N GLY A 265 -16.12 -4.44 17.28
CA GLY A 265 -15.19 -4.87 18.33
C GLY A 265 -14.92 -3.75 19.33
N ASP A 266 -13.89 -3.91 20.16
CA ASP A 266 -13.57 -2.91 21.17
C ASP A 266 -12.89 -1.67 20.58
N THR A 267 -12.12 -1.86 19.50
CA THR A 267 -11.39 -0.79 18.79
C THR A 267 -11.65 -0.87 17.28
N PRO A 268 -12.91 -0.67 16.83
CA PRO A 268 -13.27 -0.84 15.43
C PRO A 268 -12.52 0.12 14.53
N SER A 269 -12.32 -0.30 13.29
CA SER A 269 -11.73 0.54 12.24
C SER A 269 -12.78 1.45 11.62
N PHE A 270 -12.34 2.60 11.13
CA PHE A 270 -13.18 3.51 10.36
C PHE A 270 -12.82 3.43 8.87
N THR A 271 -13.82 3.55 8.02
CA THR A 271 -13.62 3.84 6.61
C THR A 271 -13.93 5.30 6.34
N TYR A 272 -13.17 5.88 5.43
CA TYR A 272 -13.38 7.24 4.94
C TYR A 272 -13.65 7.16 3.45
N PHE A 273 -14.60 7.93 2.96
CA PHE A 273 -14.95 7.97 1.55
C PHE A 273 -15.55 9.32 1.16
N GLY A 274 -15.52 9.61 -0.14
CA GLY A 274 -15.90 10.89 -0.74
C GLY A 274 -14.87 11.33 -1.76
N GLY A 275 -15.21 12.34 -2.54
CA GLY A 275 -14.39 12.86 -3.63
C GLY A 275 -14.51 12.06 -4.93
N ASN A 276 -13.71 12.43 -5.90
CA ASN A 276 -13.81 11.95 -7.29
C ASN A 276 -13.62 10.44 -7.47
N SER A 277 -12.87 9.79 -6.57
CA SER A 277 -12.58 8.35 -6.65
C SER A 277 -13.69 7.48 -6.08
N ASP A 278 -14.48 8.00 -5.16
CA ASP A 278 -15.53 7.27 -4.45
C ASP A 278 -16.92 7.80 -4.76
N LEU A 279 -17.26 8.97 -4.27
CA LEU A 279 -18.56 9.64 -4.52
C LEU A 279 -18.30 11.03 -5.10
N ARG A 280 -18.55 11.21 -6.39
CA ARG A 280 -18.42 12.50 -7.05
C ARG A 280 -19.49 13.48 -6.58
N GLY A 281 -19.09 14.74 -6.42
CA GLY A 281 -19.97 15.80 -5.92
C GLY A 281 -19.89 16.02 -4.41
N TYR A 282 -19.07 15.25 -3.74
CA TYR A 282 -18.75 15.40 -2.32
C TYR A 282 -17.26 15.70 -2.12
N ASP A 283 -16.91 16.31 -1.00
CA ASP A 283 -15.53 16.61 -0.67
C ASP A 283 -14.70 15.35 -0.41
N TYR A 284 -13.39 15.49 -0.53
CA TYR A 284 -12.47 14.38 -0.30
C TYR A 284 -12.53 13.93 1.17
N LEU A 285 -12.84 12.62 1.37
CA LEU A 285 -13.00 11.99 2.70
C LEU A 285 -14.10 12.64 3.56
N GLU A 286 -15.14 13.20 2.94
CA GLU A 286 -16.23 13.87 3.64
C GLU A 286 -16.99 12.97 4.62
N PHE A 287 -17.12 11.70 4.28
CA PHE A 287 -17.83 10.72 5.09
C PHE A 287 -16.87 9.81 5.83
N ALA A 288 -17.16 9.55 7.09
CA ALA A 288 -16.45 8.61 7.95
C ALA A 288 -17.43 7.72 8.71
N GLY A 289 -17.11 6.44 8.87
CA GLY A 289 -17.98 5.55 9.64
C GLY A 289 -17.40 4.15 9.83
N GLN A 290 -17.95 3.45 10.82
CA GLN A 290 -17.67 2.03 11.09
C GLN A 290 -18.57 1.12 10.22
N ASN A 291 -19.67 1.67 9.71
CA ASN A 291 -20.57 0.99 8.81
C ASN A 291 -20.84 1.93 7.62
N ALA A 292 -20.53 1.49 6.43
CA ALA A 292 -20.70 2.26 5.22
C ALA A 292 -21.15 1.37 4.06
N VAL A 293 -22.12 1.83 3.31
CA VAL A 293 -22.54 1.23 2.03
C VAL A 293 -22.77 2.33 1.05
N TYR A 294 -22.13 2.25 -0.11
CA TYR A 294 -22.42 3.17 -1.20
C TYR A 294 -22.31 2.48 -2.55
N GLY A 295 -22.88 3.12 -3.57
CA GLY A 295 -22.84 2.63 -4.92
C GLY A 295 -22.80 3.77 -5.95
N ASN A 296 -22.14 3.50 -7.06
CA ASN A 296 -22.03 4.41 -8.19
C ASN A 296 -22.54 3.74 -9.45
N ALA A 297 -23.26 4.49 -10.25
CA ALA A 297 -23.63 4.12 -11.61
C ALA A 297 -23.19 5.25 -12.55
N GLU A 298 -22.28 4.96 -13.46
CA GLU A 298 -21.74 5.95 -14.38
C GLU A 298 -21.93 5.49 -15.82
N PHE A 299 -22.52 6.36 -16.62
CA PHE A 299 -22.53 6.19 -18.06
C PHE A 299 -21.42 7.01 -18.69
N ARG A 300 -20.50 6.33 -19.37
CA ARG A 300 -19.32 6.94 -20.00
C ARG A 300 -19.43 6.80 -21.50
N PHE A 301 -19.23 7.88 -22.23
CA PHE A 301 -19.20 7.88 -23.69
C PHE A 301 -18.20 8.94 -24.19
N PRO A 302 -17.50 8.70 -25.31
CA PRO A 302 -16.60 9.69 -25.86
C PRO A 302 -17.42 10.79 -26.55
N LEU A 303 -17.20 12.04 -26.17
CA LEU A 303 -17.75 13.21 -26.88
C LEU A 303 -17.01 13.43 -28.20
N ILE A 304 -15.70 13.17 -28.20
CA ILE A 304 -14.82 13.32 -29.37
C ILE A 304 -14.00 12.03 -29.48
N THR A 305 -14.12 11.34 -30.58
CA THR A 305 -13.40 10.05 -30.80
C THR A 305 -12.00 10.23 -31.34
N ALA A 306 -11.72 11.33 -32.00
CA ALA A 306 -10.39 11.72 -32.47
C ALA A 306 -10.30 13.25 -32.59
N MET A 307 -9.21 13.83 -32.14
CA MET A 307 -8.88 15.23 -32.36
C MET A 307 -7.50 15.31 -33.02
N ALA A 308 -7.46 15.70 -34.28
CA ALA A 308 -6.21 16.05 -34.95
C ALA A 308 -5.92 17.53 -34.65
N THR A 309 -4.91 17.81 -33.85
CA THR A 309 -4.38 19.15 -33.70
C THR A 309 -3.31 19.36 -34.80
N PRO A 310 -3.43 20.37 -35.66
CA PRO A 310 -2.31 20.72 -36.53
C PRO A 310 -1.15 21.17 -35.67
N ILE A 311 0.02 20.58 -35.90
CA ILE A 311 1.30 20.93 -35.29
C ILE A 311 1.84 22.13 -36.04
#